data_41d615baf74e7740e2a1ff8bdaef86ee
#
_entry.id   41d615baf74e7740e2a1ff8bdaef86ee
#
_cell.length_a   1.000
_cell.length_b   1.000
_cell.length_c   1.000
_cell.angle_alpha   90.00
_cell.angle_beta   90.00
_cell.angle_gamma   90.00
#
_symmetry.space_group_name_H-M   'P 1'
#
loop_
_entity.id
_entity.type
_entity.pdbx_description
1 polymer ?
#
loop_
_entity_poly.entity_id
_entity_poly.type
_entity_poly.pdbx_seq_one_letter_code
_entity_poly.pdbx_strand_id
1 'polypeptide(L)'
;MSIDLDDVPAEFRPAVSLTLKTVGVEEGHLAVEIVDEARIHELNREYRDKDKPTDVLSFPVDEDGPSAGPRELGDVVVCPPFCEDVTEAVVHGVLHLCGFDHETDSGEMLDVQDRIMQNLEPEQVT
;
A
#
# COMPACT_ATOMS: atom_id res chain seq x y z
N MET A 1 -3.58 18.35 -8.76
CA MET A 1 -3.34 17.04 -8.20
C MET A 1 -2.30 16.29 -8.99
N SER A 2 -1.29 15.77 -8.31
CA SER A 2 -0.15 15.14 -8.98
C SER A 2 0.26 13.86 -8.32
N ILE A 3 -0.55 12.84 -8.49
CA ILE A 3 -0.20 11.50 -8.02
C ILE A 3 0.50 10.76 -9.15
N ASP A 4 1.71 10.29 -8.87
CA ASP A 4 2.48 9.54 -9.85
C ASP A 4 2.32 8.05 -9.57
N LEU A 5 1.64 7.35 -10.45
CA LEU A 5 1.40 5.92 -10.32
C LEU A 5 2.14 5.11 -11.38
N ASP A 6 3.16 5.69 -11.99
CA ASP A 6 3.92 4.99 -13.03
C ASP A 6 4.59 3.72 -12.52
N ASP A 7 4.94 3.68 -11.24
CA ASP A 7 5.55 2.50 -10.65
C ASP A 7 4.54 1.60 -9.94
N VAL A 8 3.27 1.76 -10.26
CA VAL A 8 2.21 0.90 -9.76
C VAL A 8 1.67 0.08 -10.93
N PRO A 9 1.60 -1.25 -10.83
CA PRO A 9 1.02 -2.05 -11.91
C PRO A 9 -0.38 -1.55 -12.27
N ALA A 10 -0.69 -1.53 -13.56
CA ALA A 10 -1.93 -0.95 -14.04
C ALA A 10 -3.17 -1.51 -13.33
N GLU A 11 -3.15 -2.80 -13.02
CA GLU A 11 -4.29 -3.45 -12.38
C GLU A 11 -4.57 -2.92 -10.98
N PHE A 12 -3.58 -2.34 -10.32
CA PHE A 12 -3.76 -1.81 -8.96
C PHE A 12 -3.92 -0.30 -8.92
N ARG A 13 -3.78 0.40 -10.05
CA ARG A 13 -3.88 1.86 -10.05
C ARG A 13 -5.22 2.38 -9.55
N PRO A 14 -6.36 1.78 -9.94
CA PRO A 14 -7.63 2.28 -9.41
C PRO A 14 -7.72 2.16 -7.89
N ALA A 15 -7.24 1.04 -7.33
CA ALA A 15 -7.30 0.84 -5.89
C ALA A 15 -6.39 1.82 -5.17
N VAL A 16 -5.17 2.03 -5.67
CA VAL A 16 -4.23 2.96 -5.05
C VAL A 16 -4.77 4.37 -5.14
N SER A 17 -5.28 4.76 -6.30
CA SER A 17 -5.83 6.10 -6.48
C SER A 17 -7.00 6.36 -5.54
N LEU A 18 -7.90 5.41 -5.41
CA LEU A 18 -9.05 5.56 -4.51
C LEU A 18 -8.60 5.64 -3.07
N THR A 19 -7.59 4.84 -2.69
CA THR A 19 -7.07 4.87 -1.33
C THR A 19 -6.51 6.25 -1.00
N LEU A 20 -5.68 6.79 -1.88
CA LEU A 20 -5.07 8.10 -1.65
C LEU A 20 -6.13 9.20 -1.60
N LYS A 21 -7.10 9.12 -2.50
CA LYS A 21 -8.18 10.10 -2.52
C LYS A 21 -9.01 10.05 -1.24
N THR A 22 -9.30 8.85 -0.76
CA THR A 22 -10.12 8.66 0.43
C THR A 22 -9.47 9.26 1.67
N VAL A 23 -8.15 9.18 1.77
CA VAL A 23 -7.44 9.70 2.94
C VAL A 23 -6.91 11.12 2.73
N GLY A 24 -7.23 11.74 1.60
CA GLY A 24 -6.90 13.14 1.38
C GLY A 24 -5.49 13.43 0.88
N VAL A 25 -4.81 12.45 0.33
CA VAL A 25 -3.49 12.67 -0.24
C VAL A 25 -3.65 13.08 -1.69
N GLU A 26 -3.21 14.28 -2.04
CA GLU A 26 -3.43 14.85 -3.36
C GLU A 26 -2.22 14.85 -4.26
N GLU A 27 -1.05 14.59 -3.71
CA GLU A 27 0.15 14.52 -4.54
C GLU A 27 1.16 13.59 -3.91
N GLY A 28 2.02 13.01 -4.74
CA GLY A 28 3.06 12.14 -4.27
C GLY A 28 3.35 11.03 -5.26
N HIS A 29 4.35 10.25 -4.91
CA HIS A 29 4.79 9.10 -5.70
C HIS A 29 4.89 7.90 -4.77
N LEU A 30 4.48 6.75 -5.26
CA LEU A 30 4.73 5.50 -4.55
C LEU A 30 4.92 4.39 -5.57
N ALA A 31 5.47 3.29 -5.12
CA ALA A 31 5.66 2.12 -5.96
C ALA A 31 4.99 0.91 -5.33
N VAL A 32 4.48 0.03 -6.17
CA VAL A 32 3.96 -1.27 -5.73
C VAL A 32 4.72 -2.32 -6.52
N GLU A 33 5.37 -3.24 -5.82
CA GLU A 33 6.15 -4.27 -6.46
C GLU A 33 5.59 -5.64 -6.13
N ILE A 34 5.45 -6.48 -7.15
CA ILE A 34 4.99 -7.86 -6.97
C ILE A 34 6.21 -8.74 -6.95
N VAL A 35 6.34 -9.56 -5.90
CA VAL A 35 7.52 -10.40 -5.72
C VAL A 35 7.09 -11.83 -5.39
N ASP A 36 8.06 -12.74 -5.46
CA ASP A 36 7.80 -14.13 -5.10
C ASP A 36 8.09 -14.37 -3.62
N GLU A 37 7.86 -15.62 -3.20
CA GLU A 37 8.02 -16.00 -1.81
C GLU A 37 9.45 -15.79 -1.32
N ALA A 38 10.43 -16.15 -2.11
CA ALA A 38 11.83 -16.05 -1.69
C ALA A 38 12.22 -14.59 -1.44
N ARG A 39 11.75 -13.69 -2.31
CA ARG A 39 12.11 -12.30 -2.20
C ARG A 39 11.44 -11.64 -1.00
N ILE A 40 10.17 -11.93 -0.76
CA ILE A 40 9.48 -11.29 0.36
C ILE A 40 9.99 -11.85 1.69
N HIS A 41 10.39 -13.12 1.70
CA HIS A 41 11.00 -13.71 2.88
C HIS A 41 12.31 -12.99 3.21
N GLU A 42 13.13 -12.74 2.18
CA GLU A 42 14.38 -12.02 2.36
C GLU A 42 14.15 -10.61 2.91
N LEU A 43 13.19 -9.90 2.34
CA LEU A 43 12.89 -8.54 2.78
C LEU A 43 12.35 -8.51 4.21
N ASN A 44 11.50 -9.47 4.55
CA ASN A 44 10.92 -9.53 5.87
C ASN A 44 12.01 -9.80 6.91
N ARG A 45 12.96 -10.68 6.58
CA ARG A 45 14.07 -10.98 7.47
C ARG A 45 15.00 -9.77 7.63
N GLU A 46 15.31 -9.09 6.53
CA GLU A 46 16.25 -7.97 6.58
C GLU A 46 15.69 -6.72 7.25
N TYR A 47 14.42 -6.43 7.00
CA TYR A 47 13.84 -5.15 7.43
C TYR A 47 12.86 -5.24 8.58
N ARG A 48 12.32 -6.42 8.84
CA ARG A 48 11.37 -6.62 9.93
C ARG A 48 11.85 -7.63 10.95
N ASP A 49 13.02 -8.20 10.72
CA ASP A 49 13.64 -9.17 11.63
C ASP A 49 12.76 -10.40 11.82
N LYS A 50 12.04 -10.79 10.79
CA LYS A 50 11.18 -11.97 10.81
C LYS A 50 11.60 -12.92 9.71
N ASP A 51 12.07 -14.08 10.10
CA ASP A 51 12.62 -15.06 9.15
C ASP A 51 11.52 -15.94 8.58
N LYS A 52 10.62 -15.31 7.81
CA LYS A 52 9.52 -16.02 7.16
C LYS A 52 8.93 -15.12 6.07
N PRO A 53 8.23 -15.72 5.09
CA PRO A 53 7.54 -14.90 4.10
C PRO A 53 6.28 -14.28 4.70
N THR A 54 5.73 -13.29 3.99
CA THR A 54 4.49 -12.65 4.41
C THR A 54 3.72 -12.23 3.16
N ASP A 55 2.55 -11.64 3.34
CA ASP A 55 1.71 -11.23 2.21
C ASP A 55 2.10 -9.85 1.67
N VAL A 56 2.36 -8.90 2.54
CA VAL A 56 2.65 -7.54 2.11
C VAL A 56 3.59 -6.86 3.09
N LEU A 57 4.46 -6.01 2.55
CA LEU A 57 5.36 -5.18 3.36
C LEU A 57 5.26 -3.76 2.86
N SER A 58 5.26 -2.80 3.77
CA SER A 58 5.25 -1.37 3.44
C SER A 58 6.51 -0.72 3.96
N PHE A 59 7.12 0.10 3.12
CA PHE A 59 8.35 0.81 3.47
C PHE A 59 8.12 2.30 3.29
N PRO A 60 7.54 2.98 4.30
CA PRO A 60 7.31 4.42 4.17
C PRO A 60 8.63 5.18 4.15
N VAL A 61 8.63 6.28 3.44
CA VAL A 61 9.78 7.16 3.40
C VAL A 61 9.64 8.14 4.54
N ASP A 62 10.69 8.27 5.33
CA ASP A 62 10.72 9.19 6.43
C ASP A 62 11.33 10.49 5.95
N GLU A 63 10.50 11.47 5.66
CA GLU A 63 10.99 12.74 5.15
C GLU A 63 11.07 13.79 6.23
N ASP A 64 12.28 14.25 6.48
CA ASP A 64 12.50 15.31 7.44
C ASP A 64 12.75 16.59 6.69
N GLY A 65 11.82 17.52 6.77
CA GLY A 65 12.02 18.82 6.19
C GLY A 65 11.46 18.97 4.79
N PRO A 66 11.63 20.16 4.21
CA PRO A 66 11.03 20.46 2.92
C PRO A 66 11.69 19.69 1.79
N SER A 67 10.87 19.32 0.84
CA SER A 67 11.33 18.58 -0.32
C SER A 67 11.12 19.45 -1.54
N ALA A 68 12.06 19.42 -2.45
CA ALA A 68 11.97 20.23 -3.65
C ALA A 68 11.28 19.53 -4.80
N GLY A 69 10.79 18.36 -4.62
CA GLY A 69 10.12 17.62 -5.68
C GLY A 69 8.84 16.99 -5.21
N PRO A 70 8.27 16.06 -5.98
CA PRO A 70 7.09 15.35 -5.57
C PRO A 70 7.34 14.60 -4.27
N ARG A 71 6.32 14.55 -3.43
CA ARG A 71 6.43 13.84 -2.17
C ARG A 71 6.60 12.35 -2.42
N GLU A 72 7.58 11.75 -1.77
CA GLU A 72 7.79 10.31 -1.89
C GLU A 72 7.08 9.61 -0.74
N LEU A 73 6.11 8.76 -1.06
CA LEU A 73 5.34 8.08 -0.03
C LEU A 73 5.98 6.78 0.42
N GLY A 74 6.65 6.08 -0.51
CA GLY A 74 7.33 4.85 -0.18
C GLY A 74 7.01 3.71 -1.11
N ASP A 75 7.26 2.50 -0.65
CA ASP A 75 7.07 1.30 -1.45
C ASP A 75 6.16 0.30 -0.75
N VAL A 76 5.31 -0.37 -1.53
CA VAL A 76 4.52 -1.51 -1.07
C VAL A 76 5.01 -2.72 -1.85
N VAL A 77 5.37 -3.78 -1.15
CA VAL A 77 5.85 -5.02 -1.76
C VAL A 77 4.83 -6.10 -1.42
N VAL A 78 4.30 -6.77 -2.43
CA VAL A 78 3.22 -7.74 -2.23
C VAL A 78 3.59 -9.09 -2.83
N CYS A 79 3.23 -10.16 -2.13
CA CYS A 79 3.46 -11.53 -2.58
C CYS A 79 2.12 -12.21 -2.78
N PRO A 80 1.61 -12.28 -4.00
CA PRO A 80 0.26 -12.80 -4.26
C PRO A 80 -0.03 -14.19 -3.68
N PRO A 81 0.88 -15.17 -3.72
CA PRO A 81 0.57 -16.48 -3.16
C PRO A 81 0.18 -16.48 -1.68
N PHE A 82 0.56 -15.44 -0.94
CA PHE A 82 0.22 -15.35 0.47
C PHE A 82 -0.96 -14.41 0.75
N CYS A 83 -1.60 -13.89 -0.29
CA CYS A 83 -2.71 -12.96 -0.14
C CYS A 83 -4.01 -13.67 -0.43
N GLU A 84 -5.02 -13.48 0.42
CA GLU A 84 -6.37 -13.93 0.08
C GLU A 84 -6.96 -13.01 -0.98
N ASP A 85 -6.64 -11.73 -0.87
CA ASP A 85 -7.09 -10.72 -1.83
C ASP A 85 -5.92 -9.76 -2.06
N VAL A 86 -5.30 -9.86 -3.23
CA VAL A 86 -4.11 -9.07 -3.53
C VAL A 86 -4.44 -7.58 -3.52
N THR A 87 -5.60 -7.21 -4.04
CA THR A 87 -6.00 -5.81 -4.07
C THR A 87 -6.15 -5.26 -2.65
N GLU A 88 -6.75 -6.04 -1.77
CA GLU A 88 -6.88 -5.63 -0.38
C GLU A 88 -5.52 -5.47 0.28
N ALA A 89 -4.58 -6.37 -0.02
CA ALA A 89 -3.23 -6.27 0.52
C ALA A 89 -2.54 -5.00 0.06
N VAL A 90 -2.73 -4.63 -1.20
CA VAL A 90 -2.17 -3.39 -1.73
C VAL A 90 -2.78 -2.17 -1.03
N VAL A 91 -4.09 -2.16 -0.86
CA VAL A 91 -4.77 -1.06 -0.16
C VAL A 91 -4.24 -0.95 1.27
N HIS A 92 -4.10 -2.07 1.94
CA HIS A 92 -3.57 -2.11 3.31
C HIS A 92 -2.17 -1.51 3.37
N GLY A 93 -1.30 -1.90 2.42
CA GLY A 93 0.05 -1.37 2.37
C GLY A 93 0.09 0.13 2.11
N VAL A 94 -0.77 0.61 1.22
CA VAL A 94 -0.82 2.04 0.92
C VAL A 94 -1.28 2.83 2.14
N LEU A 95 -2.25 2.30 2.89
CA LEU A 95 -2.70 2.97 4.11
C LEU A 95 -1.57 3.11 5.12
N HIS A 96 -0.72 2.10 5.23
CA HIS A 96 0.46 2.22 6.08
C HIS A 96 1.40 3.32 5.60
N LEU A 97 1.56 3.47 4.29
CA LEU A 97 2.39 4.54 3.76
C LEU A 97 1.82 5.91 4.11
N CYS A 98 0.51 5.99 4.27
CA CYS A 98 -0.16 7.24 4.61
C CYS A 98 -0.21 7.50 6.12
N GLY A 99 0.45 6.65 6.91
CA GLY A 99 0.55 6.89 8.34
C GLY A 99 -0.43 6.13 9.21
N PHE A 100 -1.26 5.29 8.64
CA PHE A 100 -2.19 4.49 9.42
C PHE A 100 -1.47 3.29 10.04
N ASP A 101 -1.86 2.93 11.24
CA ASP A 101 -1.26 1.79 11.93
C ASP A 101 -2.34 1.10 12.74
N HIS A 102 -2.82 -0.04 12.25
CA HIS A 102 -3.92 -0.76 12.89
C HIS A 102 -3.55 -1.35 14.26
N GLU A 103 -2.26 -1.39 14.59
CA GLU A 103 -1.84 -1.92 15.88
C GLU A 103 -1.93 -0.89 16.99
N THR A 104 -1.98 0.40 16.63
CA THR A 104 -2.03 1.46 17.61
C THR A 104 -3.30 2.29 17.58
N ASP A 105 -4.12 2.15 16.53
CA ASP A 105 -5.35 2.94 16.45
C ASP A 105 -6.53 2.16 17.06
N SER A 106 -7.70 2.76 17.01
CA SER A 106 -8.91 2.16 17.57
C SER A 106 -9.77 1.49 16.51
N GLY A 107 -9.16 1.08 15.41
CA GLY A 107 -9.88 0.41 14.33
C GLY A 107 -10.08 1.29 13.11
N GLU A 108 -9.57 2.50 13.13
CA GLU A 108 -9.77 3.43 12.01
C GLU A 108 -9.19 2.91 10.71
N MET A 109 -8.01 2.32 10.76
CA MET A 109 -7.37 1.85 9.54
C MET A 109 -8.20 0.76 8.86
N LEU A 110 -8.67 -0.20 9.62
CA LEU A 110 -9.44 -1.29 9.05
C LEU A 110 -10.82 -0.82 8.58
N ASP A 111 -11.42 0.17 9.25
CA ASP A 111 -12.67 0.76 8.79
C ASP A 111 -12.50 1.46 7.45
N VAL A 112 -11.41 2.21 7.29
CA VAL A 112 -11.13 2.89 6.04
C VAL A 112 -10.86 1.86 4.94
N GLN A 113 -10.10 0.83 5.25
CA GLN A 113 -9.79 -0.23 4.31
C GLN A 113 -11.07 -0.89 3.80
N ASP A 114 -11.99 -1.24 4.70
CA ASP A 114 -13.24 -1.86 4.33
C ASP A 114 -14.08 -0.94 3.43
N ARG A 115 -14.10 0.34 3.75
CA ARG A 115 -14.85 1.31 2.96
C ARG A 115 -14.27 1.42 1.54
N ILE A 116 -12.96 1.43 1.42
CA ILE A 116 -12.31 1.48 0.12
C ILE A 116 -12.63 0.24 -0.68
N MET A 117 -12.53 -0.93 -0.07
CA MET A 117 -12.82 -2.17 -0.76
C MET A 117 -14.27 -2.23 -1.22
N GLN A 118 -15.20 -1.75 -0.41
CA GLN A 118 -16.60 -1.71 -0.80
C GLN A 118 -16.83 -0.80 -2.00
N ASN A 119 -16.10 0.29 -2.08
CA ASN A 119 -16.24 1.22 -3.20
C ASN A 119 -15.59 0.72 -4.48
N LEU A 120 -14.74 -0.28 -4.38
CA LEU A 120 -14.15 -0.89 -5.56
C LEU A 120 -15.00 -2.02 -6.13
N GLU A 121 -15.94 -2.51 -5.33
CA GLU A 121 -16.75 -3.65 -5.72
C GLU A 121 -17.69 -3.44 -6.88
N PRO A 122 -18.32 -2.28 -7.02
CA PRO A 122 -19.43 -2.14 -7.97
C PRO A 122 -19.14 -2.55 -9.38
N GLU A 123 -17.95 -2.39 -9.84
CA GLU A 123 -17.70 -2.73 -11.20
C GLU A 123 -17.65 -4.19 -11.46
N GLN A 124 -17.66 -4.99 -10.46
CA GLN A 124 -17.59 -6.41 -10.67
C GLN A 124 -18.93 -7.05 -10.77
N VAL A 125 -19.95 -6.27 -10.61
CA VAL A 125 -21.30 -6.78 -10.57
C VAL A 125 -21.89 -6.94 -11.94
N THR A 126 -21.25 -6.94 -12.92
CA THR A 126 -21.83 -7.06 -14.24
C THR A 126 -22.23 -8.48 -14.60
#